data_d79bf5749f2c8298827cc319a7e87f77
#
_entry.id   d79bf5749f2c8298827cc319a7e87f77
#
_cell.length_a   1.000
_cell.length_b   1.000
_cell.length_c   1.000
_cell.angle_alpha   90.00
_cell.angle_beta   90.00
_cell.angle_gamma   90.00
#
_symmetry.space_group_name_H-M   'P 1'
#
loop_
_entity.id
_entity.type
_entity.pdbx_description
1 polymer ?
#
loop_
_entity_poly.entity_id
_entity_poly.type
_entity_poly.pdbx_seq_one_letter_code
_entity_poly.pdbx_strand_id
1 'polypeptide(L)'
;MNAPFVPTRDGVRLADPGDSAERARIDAFVAGHPKATPFHRMAWLDAVASGTGNRALALIVERRGEIVGYLPLSDVHSPVFGRVLASSGFAVDGGVLVLDDVDPEAIFAAAEELAVRRSTPSIELRGGPLPQDRAGWRIRRDSHCGFVAPLAADDEAQLLAIPRKQRAEVRKSLANPLEVSTGAACADRAAHYAVYAESVRNLGTPVFPRTLFDAVLDGFGDDADILTVSHEGRPVASVLSLYHRGAVMPYWGGGTRAARGLRANDRMYYELMLHARRRGCDRFDFGRSKTGSGPYDFKRNWGFEPLPLTYASWTAPGELARDADPTSAKHAMQIALWQRLPLSVANRLGPWIARGLG
;
A
#
# COMPACT_ATOMS: atom_id res chain seq x y z
N MET A 1 3.88 -20.99 -26.02
CA MET A 1 4.41 -22.02 -25.09
C MET A 1 5.44 -21.32 -24.22
N ASN A 2 5.12 -21.12 -22.92
CA ASN A 2 6.11 -20.54 -22.00
C ASN A 2 7.11 -21.63 -21.66
N ALA A 3 8.38 -21.48 -22.01
CA ALA A 3 9.44 -22.35 -21.53
C ALA A 3 9.42 -22.38 -19.99
N PRO A 4 9.66 -23.55 -19.35
CA PRO A 4 9.72 -23.63 -17.90
C PRO A 4 10.82 -22.70 -17.38
N PHE A 5 10.55 -22.09 -16.23
CA PHE A 5 11.57 -21.31 -15.50
C PHE A 5 12.69 -22.27 -15.08
N VAL A 6 13.88 -22.06 -15.58
CA VAL A 6 15.06 -22.84 -15.18
C VAL A 6 15.67 -22.13 -13.96
N PRO A 7 15.83 -22.81 -12.80
CA PRO A 7 16.43 -22.19 -11.64
C PRO A 7 17.82 -21.64 -11.94
N THR A 8 18.08 -20.42 -11.53
CA THR A 8 19.43 -19.86 -11.52
C THR A 8 20.28 -20.53 -10.43
N ARG A 9 21.59 -20.34 -10.45
CA ARG A 9 22.62 -21.11 -9.69
C ARG A 9 22.37 -21.32 -8.19
N ASP A 10 21.46 -20.58 -7.53
CA ASP A 10 21.27 -20.59 -6.08
C ASP A 10 19.86 -21.05 -5.63
N GLY A 11 19.21 -21.92 -6.39
CA GLY A 11 17.91 -22.47 -6.00
C GLY A 11 16.73 -21.47 -6.04
N VAL A 12 16.87 -20.33 -6.77
CA VAL A 12 15.75 -19.41 -6.98
C VAL A 12 14.78 -19.98 -8.00
N ARG A 13 13.52 -20.02 -7.62
CA ARG A 13 12.46 -20.47 -8.53
C ARG A 13 11.18 -19.68 -8.40
N LEU A 14 10.32 -19.82 -9.39
CA LEU A 14 8.96 -19.32 -9.31
C LEU A 14 8.16 -20.27 -8.38
N ALA A 15 7.47 -19.70 -7.40
CA ALA A 15 6.54 -20.44 -6.58
C ALA A 15 5.25 -20.75 -7.37
N ASP A 16 4.59 -21.84 -7.04
CA ASP A 16 3.24 -22.15 -7.53
C ASP A 16 2.20 -21.59 -6.54
N PRO A 17 1.54 -20.47 -6.85
CA PRO A 17 0.51 -19.91 -5.97
C PRO A 17 -0.76 -20.77 -5.92
N GLY A 18 -0.89 -21.78 -6.78
CA GLY A 18 -1.98 -22.76 -6.74
C GLY A 18 -1.74 -23.91 -5.75
N ASP A 19 -0.49 -24.16 -5.35
CA ASP A 19 -0.14 -25.17 -4.38
C ASP A 19 -0.34 -24.67 -2.95
N SER A 20 -1.30 -25.23 -2.24
CA SER A 20 -1.63 -24.86 -0.85
C SER A 20 -0.49 -25.12 0.14
N ALA A 21 0.32 -26.17 -0.07
CA ALA A 21 1.46 -26.48 0.77
C ALA A 21 2.59 -25.45 0.59
N GLU A 22 2.85 -25.07 -0.66
CA GLU A 22 3.84 -24.02 -0.93
C GLU A 22 3.41 -22.67 -0.37
N ARG A 23 2.13 -22.31 -0.50
CA ARG A 23 1.57 -21.10 0.11
C ARG A 23 1.76 -21.07 1.62
N ALA A 24 1.45 -22.18 2.31
CA ALA A 24 1.63 -22.30 3.74
C ALA A 24 3.10 -22.12 4.16
N ARG A 25 4.05 -22.66 3.38
CA ARG A 25 5.49 -22.46 3.61
C ARG A 25 5.91 -21.00 3.43
N ILE A 26 5.40 -20.31 2.40
CA ILE A 26 5.67 -18.87 2.18
C ILE A 26 5.10 -18.06 3.36
N ASP A 27 3.84 -18.29 3.76
CA ASP A 27 3.23 -17.55 4.86
C ASP A 27 3.95 -17.83 6.20
N ALA A 28 4.44 -19.05 6.43
CA ALA A 28 5.26 -19.38 7.59
C ALA A 28 6.60 -18.62 7.59
N PHE A 29 7.29 -18.56 6.45
CA PHE A 29 8.51 -17.76 6.28
C PHE A 29 8.25 -16.26 6.55
N VAL A 30 7.20 -15.70 5.96
CA VAL A 30 6.78 -14.30 6.15
C VAL A 30 6.43 -14.04 7.62
N ALA A 31 5.68 -14.94 8.27
CA ALA A 31 5.34 -14.82 9.67
C ALA A 31 6.57 -14.83 10.61
N GLY A 32 7.60 -15.60 10.25
CA GLY A 32 8.87 -15.68 11.01
C GLY A 32 9.83 -14.52 10.73
N HIS A 33 9.74 -13.86 9.58
CA HIS A 33 10.75 -12.89 9.14
C HIS A 33 10.57 -11.51 9.80
N PRO A 34 11.56 -10.95 10.54
CA PRO A 34 11.39 -9.73 11.34
C PRO A 34 11.05 -8.47 10.52
N LYS A 35 11.47 -8.43 9.25
CA LYS A 35 11.24 -7.30 8.34
C LYS A 35 10.00 -7.48 7.46
N ALA A 36 9.20 -8.54 7.69
CA ALA A 36 7.98 -8.74 6.91
C ALA A 36 6.93 -7.66 7.24
N THR A 37 6.22 -7.25 6.22
CA THR A 37 5.09 -6.32 6.27
C THR A 37 3.81 -7.05 5.86
N PRO A 38 2.61 -6.50 6.06
CA PRO A 38 1.37 -7.14 5.58
C PRO A 38 1.39 -7.39 4.07
N PHE A 39 2.18 -6.62 3.32
CA PHE A 39 2.28 -6.71 1.87
C PHE A 39 3.09 -7.90 1.36
N HIS A 40 3.78 -8.63 2.24
CA HIS A 40 4.46 -9.89 1.93
C HIS A 40 3.55 -11.11 2.08
N ARG A 41 2.42 -10.99 2.77
CA ARG A 41 1.47 -12.11 2.97
C ARG A 41 0.86 -12.53 1.63
N MET A 42 0.64 -13.84 1.48
CA MET A 42 -0.08 -14.36 0.32
C MET A 42 -1.48 -13.77 0.18
N ALA A 43 -2.13 -13.44 1.31
CA ALA A 43 -3.41 -12.74 1.33
C ALA A 43 -3.40 -11.40 0.58
N TRP A 44 -2.30 -10.61 0.68
CA TRP A 44 -2.17 -9.37 -0.09
C TRP A 44 -2.02 -9.65 -1.58
N LEU A 45 -1.17 -10.59 -1.93
CA LEU A 45 -0.90 -10.95 -3.32
C LEU A 45 -2.17 -11.44 -4.03
N ASP A 46 -2.96 -12.27 -3.35
CA ASP A 46 -4.27 -12.75 -3.83
C ASP A 46 -5.30 -11.62 -3.94
N ALA A 47 -5.36 -10.75 -2.94
CA ALA A 47 -6.28 -9.62 -2.95
C ALA A 47 -6.00 -8.68 -4.12
N VAL A 48 -4.72 -8.41 -4.40
CA VAL A 48 -4.32 -7.62 -5.58
C VAL A 48 -4.70 -8.35 -6.87
N ALA A 49 -4.43 -9.65 -6.98
CA ALA A 49 -4.74 -10.40 -8.18
C ALA A 49 -6.25 -10.46 -8.44
N SER A 50 -7.04 -10.86 -7.45
CA SER A 50 -8.51 -10.98 -7.58
C SER A 50 -9.19 -9.62 -7.74
N GLY A 51 -8.71 -8.61 -6.99
CA GLY A 51 -9.32 -7.29 -6.97
C GLY A 51 -9.02 -6.42 -8.19
N THR A 52 -7.90 -6.66 -8.88
CA THR A 52 -7.46 -5.82 -10.01
C THR A 52 -7.37 -6.57 -11.34
N GLY A 53 -7.29 -7.90 -11.30
CA GLY A 53 -7.01 -8.76 -12.46
C GLY A 53 -5.53 -8.81 -12.85
N ASN A 54 -4.63 -8.23 -12.05
CA ASN A 54 -3.18 -8.36 -12.25
C ASN A 54 -2.73 -9.76 -11.82
N ARG A 55 -1.71 -10.30 -12.48
CA ARG A 55 -1.24 -11.64 -12.16
C ARG A 55 -0.31 -11.63 -10.95
N ALA A 56 -0.61 -12.47 -9.97
CA ALA A 56 0.27 -12.75 -8.84
C ALA A 56 1.42 -13.66 -9.25
N LEU A 57 2.64 -13.33 -8.84
CA LEU A 57 3.86 -14.10 -9.01
C LEU A 57 4.67 -14.05 -7.72
N ALA A 58 5.48 -15.06 -7.47
CA ALA A 58 6.37 -15.08 -6.32
C ALA A 58 7.67 -15.77 -6.69
N LEU A 59 8.81 -15.16 -6.37
CA LEU A 59 10.12 -15.79 -6.42
C LEU A 59 10.49 -16.24 -5.01
N ILE A 60 10.97 -17.47 -4.88
CA ILE A 60 11.48 -18.01 -3.61
C ILE A 60 12.91 -18.53 -3.80
N VAL A 61 13.71 -18.38 -2.75
CA VAL A 61 15.02 -19.02 -2.62
C VAL A 61 14.87 -20.16 -1.66
N GLU A 62 15.28 -21.35 -2.06
CA GLU A 62 15.28 -22.53 -1.21
C GLU A 62 16.68 -23.00 -0.91
N ARG A 63 16.92 -23.36 0.37
CA ARG A 63 18.15 -23.97 0.84
C ARG A 63 17.78 -25.20 1.67
N ARG A 64 18.19 -26.41 1.24
CA ARG A 64 17.90 -27.68 1.91
C ARG A 64 16.40 -27.91 2.16
N GLY A 65 15.55 -27.45 1.25
CA GLY A 65 14.10 -27.59 1.37
C GLY A 65 13.38 -26.49 2.17
N GLU A 66 14.11 -25.58 2.79
CA GLU A 66 13.53 -24.44 3.53
C GLU A 66 13.58 -23.16 2.69
N ILE A 67 12.54 -22.33 2.81
CA ILE A 67 12.50 -21.00 2.17
C ILE A 67 13.39 -20.07 2.97
N VAL A 68 14.40 -19.48 2.33
CA VAL A 68 15.37 -18.55 2.92
C VAL A 68 15.32 -17.17 2.25
N GLY A 69 14.54 -17.02 1.19
CA GLY A 69 14.30 -15.75 0.52
C GLY A 69 12.98 -15.75 -0.25
N TYR A 70 12.39 -14.56 -0.39
CA TYR A 70 11.07 -14.38 -0.99
C TYR A 70 10.92 -12.99 -1.62
N LEU A 71 10.31 -12.94 -2.79
CA LEU A 71 9.91 -11.70 -3.45
C LEU A 71 8.51 -11.86 -4.06
N PRO A 72 7.47 -11.26 -3.46
CA PRO A 72 6.15 -11.18 -4.06
C PRO A 72 6.14 -10.17 -5.21
N LEU A 73 5.53 -10.53 -6.33
CA LEU A 73 5.45 -9.71 -7.53
C LEU A 73 4.03 -9.65 -8.08
N SER A 74 3.61 -8.49 -8.52
CA SER A 74 2.43 -8.30 -9.35
C SER A 74 2.84 -7.97 -10.78
N ASP A 75 2.42 -8.79 -11.75
CA ASP A 75 2.61 -8.51 -13.18
C ASP A 75 1.48 -7.59 -13.64
N VAL A 76 1.79 -6.30 -13.67
CA VAL A 76 0.84 -5.24 -14.01
C VAL A 76 0.92 -4.93 -15.49
N HIS A 77 -0.20 -4.98 -16.16
CA HIS A 77 -0.32 -4.60 -17.55
C HIS A 77 -1.35 -3.48 -17.73
N SER A 78 -0.88 -2.33 -18.18
CA SER A 78 -1.72 -1.16 -18.42
C SER A 78 -1.52 -0.61 -19.83
N PRO A 79 -2.60 -0.40 -20.60
CA PRO A 79 -2.52 0.32 -21.87
C PRO A 79 -2.07 1.77 -21.71
N VAL A 80 -2.26 2.35 -20.52
CA VAL A 80 -1.93 3.75 -20.22
C VAL A 80 -0.52 3.90 -19.67
N PHE A 81 -0.11 2.99 -18.75
CA PHE A 81 1.14 3.10 -18.00
C PHE A 81 2.21 2.05 -18.38
N GLY A 82 1.91 1.19 -19.37
CA GLY A 82 2.83 0.13 -19.77
C GLY A 82 2.81 -1.08 -18.82
N ARG A 83 3.87 -1.89 -18.89
CA ARG A 83 4.00 -3.13 -18.11
C ARG A 83 5.09 -2.99 -17.05
N VAL A 84 4.86 -3.60 -15.89
CA VAL A 84 5.83 -3.64 -14.79
C VAL A 84 5.64 -4.89 -13.93
N LEU A 85 6.74 -5.48 -13.47
CA LEU A 85 6.75 -6.37 -12.32
C LEU A 85 6.94 -5.51 -11.07
N ALA A 86 5.89 -5.29 -10.32
CA ALA A 86 5.95 -4.50 -9.08
C ALA A 86 6.06 -5.42 -7.87
N SER A 87 7.00 -5.17 -6.98
CA SER A 87 7.04 -5.87 -5.70
C SER A 87 5.80 -5.52 -4.89
N SER A 88 4.97 -6.52 -4.61
CA SER A 88 3.67 -6.35 -3.95
C SER A 88 2.88 -5.18 -4.51
N GLY A 89 2.30 -5.36 -5.69
CA GLY A 89 1.53 -4.29 -6.36
C GLY A 89 0.58 -3.56 -5.42
N PHE A 90 0.42 -2.26 -5.61
CA PHE A 90 -0.36 -1.34 -4.75
C PHE A 90 0.20 -1.15 -3.32
N ALA A 91 1.28 -1.83 -2.95
CA ALA A 91 1.93 -1.69 -1.65
C ALA A 91 2.85 -0.47 -1.57
N VAL A 92 3.12 -0.03 -0.36
CA VAL A 92 4.14 0.99 -0.05
C VAL A 92 5.49 0.38 0.25
N ASP A 93 5.47 -0.90 0.65
CA ASP A 93 6.60 -1.77 0.96
C ASP A 93 6.24 -3.19 0.47
N GLY A 94 7.13 -4.16 0.57
CA GLY A 94 6.86 -5.52 0.06
C GLY A 94 7.93 -5.97 -0.92
N GLY A 95 9.15 -5.49 -0.73
CA GLY A 95 10.32 -5.85 -1.51
C GLY A 95 10.87 -7.24 -1.16
N VAL A 96 12.15 -7.43 -1.38
CA VAL A 96 12.82 -8.70 -1.10
C VAL A 96 12.89 -8.97 0.41
N LEU A 97 12.55 -10.17 0.83
CA LEU A 97 12.88 -10.72 2.14
C LEU A 97 13.93 -11.82 1.97
N VAL A 98 15.02 -11.73 2.71
CA VAL A 98 16.06 -12.78 2.79
C VAL A 98 16.57 -12.87 4.23
N LEU A 99 16.96 -14.08 4.63
CA LEU A 99 17.68 -14.26 5.89
C LEU A 99 19.03 -13.55 5.80
N ASP A 100 19.59 -13.16 6.95
CA ASP A 100 20.81 -12.33 7.03
C ASP A 100 22.04 -12.95 6.34
N ASP A 101 22.07 -14.28 6.18
CA ASP A 101 23.15 -15.05 5.55
C ASP A 101 22.88 -15.38 4.07
N VAL A 102 21.84 -14.79 3.48
CA VAL A 102 21.44 -15.03 2.08
C VAL A 102 21.72 -13.79 1.23
N ASP A 103 22.49 -13.98 0.17
CA ASP A 103 22.73 -12.93 -0.80
C ASP A 103 21.48 -12.70 -1.69
N PRO A 104 20.90 -11.50 -1.73
CA PRO A 104 19.74 -11.20 -2.54
C PRO A 104 20.02 -11.12 -4.06
N GLU A 105 21.27 -11.14 -4.50
CA GLU A 105 21.67 -10.99 -5.92
C GLU A 105 21.01 -12.04 -6.81
N ALA A 106 20.86 -13.27 -6.34
CA ALA A 106 20.20 -14.33 -7.08
C ALA A 106 18.70 -14.01 -7.35
N ILE A 107 18.01 -13.37 -6.40
CA ILE A 107 16.60 -12.95 -6.57
C ILE A 107 16.51 -11.82 -7.59
N PHE A 108 17.45 -10.85 -7.58
CA PHE A 108 17.45 -9.76 -8.57
C PHE A 108 17.67 -10.30 -9.98
N ALA A 109 18.63 -11.21 -10.15
CA ALA A 109 18.90 -11.86 -11.43
C ALA A 109 17.67 -12.64 -11.95
N ALA A 110 17.01 -13.39 -11.05
CA ALA A 110 15.80 -14.13 -11.39
C ALA A 110 14.62 -13.21 -11.75
N ALA A 111 14.48 -12.07 -11.06
CA ALA A 111 13.45 -11.08 -11.37
C ALA A 111 13.68 -10.46 -12.76
N GLU A 112 14.92 -10.13 -13.13
CA GLU A 112 15.29 -9.63 -14.45
C GLU A 112 14.98 -10.67 -15.55
N GLU A 113 15.41 -11.93 -15.35
CA GLU A 113 15.11 -13.02 -16.28
C GLU A 113 13.60 -13.21 -16.44
N LEU A 114 12.85 -13.18 -15.32
CA LEU A 114 11.40 -13.27 -15.35
C LEU A 114 10.77 -12.11 -16.14
N ALA A 115 11.25 -10.89 -15.95
CA ALA A 115 10.78 -9.71 -16.66
C ALA A 115 11.01 -9.85 -18.17
N VAL A 116 12.21 -10.28 -18.59
CA VAL A 116 12.55 -10.52 -20.00
C VAL A 116 11.64 -11.61 -20.61
N ARG A 117 11.50 -12.76 -19.94
CA ARG A 117 10.64 -13.87 -20.40
C ARG A 117 9.18 -13.48 -20.56
N ARG A 118 8.72 -12.54 -19.74
CA ARG A 118 7.33 -12.03 -19.77
C ARG A 118 7.17 -10.83 -20.70
N SER A 119 8.22 -10.39 -21.36
CA SER A 119 8.23 -9.15 -22.15
C SER A 119 7.74 -7.95 -21.33
N THR A 120 8.15 -7.88 -20.07
CA THR A 120 7.83 -6.78 -19.14
C THR A 120 9.06 -5.88 -19.01
N PRO A 121 9.01 -4.64 -19.53
CA PRO A 121 10.21 -3.82 -19.70
C PRO A 121 10.71 -3.21 -18.38
N SER A 122 9.95 -3.32 -17.29
CA SER A 122 10.30 -2.66 -16.02
C SER A 122 10.05 -3.55 -14.81
N ILE A 123 10.89 -3.39 -13.79
CA ILE A 123 10.69 -3.93 -12.44
C ILE A 123 10.69 -2.75 -11.46
N GLU A 124 9.82 -2.77 -10.46
CA GLU A 124 9.85 -1.84 -9.32
C GLU A 124 9.96 -2.62 -8.01
N LEU A 125 11.00 -2.34 -7.22
CA LEU A 125 11.17 -2.87 -5.88
C LEU A 125 10.94 -1.76 -4.85
N ARG A 126 10.14 -2.07 -3.83
CA ARG A 126 9.74 -1.14 -2.76
C ARG A 126 10.14 -1.73 -1.41
N GLY A 127 11.20 -1.20 -0.80
CA GLY A 127 11.75 -1.72 0.46
C GLY A 127 12.59 -2.98 0.29
N GLY A 128 13.08 -3.51 1.40
CA GLY A 128 13.98 -4.66 1.46
C GLY A 128 15.40 -4.35 0.97
N PRO A 129 16.25 -5.37 0.80
CA PRO A 129 17.52 -5.24 0.10
C PRO A 129 17.30 -4.75 -1.34
N LEU A 130 18.18 -3.88 -1.81
CA LEU A 130 18.10 -3.32 -3.16
C LEU A 130 19.39 -3.59 -3.95
N PRO A 131 19.31 -3.77 -5.27
CA PRO A 131 20.45 -4.04 -6.13
C PRO A 131 21.38 -2.82 -6.22
N GLN A 132 22.49 -2.85 -5.48
CA GLN A 132 23.51 -1.81 -5.52
C GLN A 132 24.40 -2.00 -6.74
N ASP A 133 24.73 -0.91 -7.46
CA ASP A 133 25.67 -0.88 -8.58
C ASP A 133 25.42 -1.93 -9.69
N ARG A 134 24.16 -2.40 -9.81
CA ARG A 134 23.74 -3.38 -10.79
C ARG A 134 23.23 -2.70 -12.07
N ALA A 135 23.70 -3.16 -13.23
CA ALA A 135 23.33 -2.59 -14.53
C ALA A 135 21.81 -2.60 -14.77
N GLY A 136 21.28 -1.52 -15.32
CA GLY A 136 19.84 -1.36 -15.60
C GLY A 136 19.01 -0.92 -14.39
N TRP A 137 19.55 -0.95 -13.17
CA TRP A 137 18.87 -0.52 -11.96
C TRP A 137 19.17 0.94 -11.62
N ARG A 138 18.12 1.61 -11.13
CA ARG A 138 18.19 2.97 -10.59
C ARG A 138 17.58 2.99 -9.21
N ILE A 139 18.33 3.45 -8.21
CA ILE A 139 17.87 3.59 -6.83
C ILE A 139 17.41 5.02 -6.59
N ARG A 140 16.24 5.19 -5.98
CA ARG A 140 15.67 6.47 -5.55
C ARG A 140 15.51 6.48 -4.04
N ARG A 141 16.12 7.48 -3.37
CA ARG A 141 16.19 7.55 -1.89
C ARG A 141 15.33 8.67 -1.30
N ASP A 142 14.98 9.72 -2.06
CA ASP A 142 14.42 10.96 -1.51
C ASP A 142 13.02 11.28 -2.02
N SER A 143 12.42 10.37 -2.78
CA SER A 143 11.12 10.62 -3.41
C SER A 143 9.95 10.48 -2.44
N HIS A 144 10.07 9.61 -1.44
CA HIS A 144 9.01 9.28 -0.49
C HIS A 144 9.58 9.08 0.91
N CYS A 145 8.76 9.38 1.91
CA CYS A 145 9.02 9.09 3.32
C CYS A 145 7.90 8.25 3.92
N GLY A 146 8.25 7.33 4.80
CA GLY A 146 7.35 6.66 5.74
C GLY A 146 7.20 7.49 7.03
N PHE A 147 6.15 7.21 7.80
CA PHE A 147 5.84 7.93 9.03
C PHE A 147 5.33 6.95 10.06
N VAL A 148 6.15 6.63 11.05
CA VAL A 148 5.82 5.69 12.13
C VAL A 148 6.07 6.35 13.47
N ALA A 149 5.13 6.19 14.41
CA ALA A 149 5.27 6.68 15.77
C ALA A 149 4.66 5.68 16.77
N PRO A 150 5.15 5.63 18.02
CA PRO A 150 4.53 4.85 19.06
C PRO A 150 3.15 5.42 19.41
N LEU A 151 2.22 4.54 19.81
CA LEU A 151 0.97 4.90 20.44
C LEU A 151 1.20 5.13 21.94
N ALA A 152 0.52 6.13 22.51
CA ALA A 152 0.63 6.44 23.93
C ALA A 152 -0.14 5.42 24.80
N ALA A 153 0.13 5.39 26.10
CA ALA A 153 -0.39 4.39 27.01
C ALA A 153 -1.93 4.49 27.22
N ASP A 154 -2.47 5.70 27.18
CA ASP A 154 -3.90 5.96 27.39
C ASP A 154 -4.43 7.08 26.49
N ASP A 155 -5.74 7.36 26.54
CA ASP A 155 -6.41 8.31 25.65
C ASP A 155 -5.97 9.76 25.90
N GLU A 156 -5.73 10.13 27.17
CA GLU A 156 -5.27 11.46 27.54
C GLU A 156 -3.83 11.68 27.06
N ALA A 157 -2.97 10.73 27.35
CA ALA A 157 -1.58 10.74 26.89
C ALA A 157 -1.50 10.78 25.35
N GLN A 158 -2.38 10.02 24.67
CA GLN A 158 -2.43 10.05 23.20
C GLN A 158 -2.83 11.44 22.68
N LEU A 159 -3.80 12.09 23.29
CA LEU A 159 -4.18 13.46 22.91
C LEU A 159 -3.06 14.45 23.19
N LEU A 160 -2.34 14.29 24.30
CA LEU A 160 -1.24 15.18 24.70
C LEU A 160 0.00 14.98 23.82
N ALA A 161 0.25 13.78 23.31
CA ALA A 161 1.35 13.49 22.39
C ALA A 161 1.22 14.21 21.04
N ILE A 162 -0.01 14.55 20.62
CA ILE A 162 -0.25 15.31 19.39
C ILE A 162 0.24 16.76 19.56
N PRO A 163 1.01 17.33 18.61
CA PRO A 163 1.49 18.70 18.66
C PRO A 163 0.36 19.72 18.89
N ARG A 164 0.63 20.78 19.66
CA ARG A 164 -0.37 21.75 20.15
C ARG A 164 -1.33 22.24 19.06
N LYS A 165 -0.82 22.59 17.87
CA LYS A 165 -1.63 23.11 16.77
C LYS A 165 -2.62 22.04 16.27
N GLN A 166 -2.13 20.84 15.98
CA GLN A 166 -2.94 19.73 15.48
C GLN A 166 -3.92 19.22 16.57
N ARG A 167 -3.49 19.17 17.84
CA ARG A 167 -4.34 18.83 18.98
C ARG A 167 -5.53 19.78 19.13
N ALA A 168 -5.37 21.06 18.79
CA ALA A 168 -6.48 22.00 18.78
C ALA A 168 -7.53 21.65 17.72
N GLU A 169 -7.11 21.16 16.54
CA GLU A 169 -8.03 20.70 15.50
C GLU A 169 -8.75 19.39 15.93
N VAL A 170 -8.04 18.48 16.58
CA VAL A 170 -8.65 17.27 17.17
C VAL A 170 -9.70 17.66 18.22
N ARG A 171 -9.40 18.60 19.13
CA ARG A 171 -10.38 19.06 20.13
C ARG A 171 -11.63 19.70 19.51
N LYS A 172 -11.47 20.47 18.43
CA LYS A 172 -12.60 21.00 17.66
C LYS A 172 -13.42 19.86 17.06
N SER A 173 -12.80 18.82 16.54
CA SER A 173 -13.50 17.67 15.99
C SER A 173 -14.29 16.89 17.05
N LEU A 174 -13.75 16.81 18.27
CA LEU A 174 -14.41 16.17 19.42
C LEU A 174 -15.65 16.94 19.89
N ALA A 175 -15.68 18.26 19.68
CA ALA A 175 -16.83 19.10 20.01
C ALA A 175 -17.94 19.06 18.94
N ASN A 176 -17.67 18.56 17.75
CA ASN A 176 -18.64 18.43 16.67
C ASN A 176 -19.51 17.15 16.88
N PRO A 177 -20.78 17.16 16.46
CA PRO A 177 -21.68 16.01 16.55
C PRO A 177 -21.33 14.95 15.48
N LEU A 178 -20.19 14.29 15.68
CA LEU A 178 -19.67 13.26 14.81
C LEU A 178 -19.81 11.88 15.47
N GLU A 179 -20.35 10.94 14.73
CA GLU A 179 -20.47 9.54 15.12
C GLU A 179 -19.32 8.74 14.53
N VAL A 180 -18.80 7.77 15.29
CA VAL A 180 -17.70 6.91 14.84
C VAL A 180 -18.12 5.47 14.97
N SER A 181 -17.91 4.70 13.91
CA SER A 181 -18.14 3.26 13.85
C SER A 181 -16.94 2.53 13.28
N THR A 182 -16.80 1.25 13.65
CA THR A 182 -15.79 0.36 13.11
C THR A 182 -16.45 -0.93 12.66
N GLY A 183 -15.97 -1.50 11.54
CA GLY A 183 -16.51 -2.75 11.04
C GLY A 183 -15.95 -3.11 9.66
N ALA A 184 -16.38 -4.27 9.15
CA ALA A 184 -16.04 -4.77 7.81
C ALA A 184 -17.26 -5.37 7.09
N ALA A 185 -18.47 -5.09 7.58
CA ALA A 185 -19.71 -5.56 6.97
C ALA A 185 -19.99 -4.85 5.62
N CYS A 186 -20.92 -5.36 4.85
CA CYS A 186 -21.26 -4.78 3.53
C CYS A 186 -21.59 -3.28 3.58
N ALA A 187 -22.24 -2.82 4.66
CA ALA A 187 -22.56 -1.40 4.86
C ALA A 187 -21.31 -0.55 5.08
N ASP A 188 -20.36 -1.04 5.91
CA ASP A 188 -19.09 -0.35 6.18
C ASP A 188 -18.25 -0.23 4.91
N ARG A 189 -18.15 -1.32 4.13
CA ARG A 189 -17.44 -1.34 2.84
C ARG A 189 -18.06 -0.37 1.82
N ALA A 190 -19.38 -0.29 1.77
CA ALA A 190 -20.08 0.63 0.88
C ALA A 190 -19.85 2.09 1.29
N ALA A 191 -19.94 2.40 2.59
CA ALA A 191 -19.68 3.72 3.14
C ALA A 191 -18.23 4.16 2.88
N HIS A 192 -17.25 3.28 3.18
CA HIS A 192 -15.84 3.53 2.92
C HIS A 192 -15.57 3.83 1.45
N TYR A 193 -16.05 2.97 0.55
CA TYR A 193 -15.81 3.16 -0.88
C TYR A 193 -16.39 4.48 -1.40
N ALA A 194 -17.59 4.87 -0.95
CA ALA A 194 -18.22 6.12 -1.34
C ALA A 194 -17.39 7.35 -0.90
N VAL A 195 -16.96 7.36 0.37
CA VAL A 195 -16.13 8.44 0.93
C VAL A 195 -14.75 8.50 0.25
N TYR A 196 -14.10 7.34 0.11
CA TYR A 196 -12.78 7.26 -0.50
C TYR A 196 -12.79 7.68 -1.97
N ALA A 197 -13.78 7.23 -2.75
CA ALA A 197 -13.94 7.60 -4.15
C ALA A 197 -14.11 9.11 -4.34
N GLU A 198 -14.92 9.77 -3.51
CA GLU A 198 -15.04 11.23 -3.53
C GLU A 198 -13.73 11.91 -3.16
N SER A 199 -13.06 11.40 -2.11
CA SER A 199 -11.80 11.96 -1.63
C SER A 199 -10.72 11.95 -2.71
N VAL A 200 -10.47 10.79 -3.33
CA VAL A 200 -9.42 10.67 -4.36
C VAL A 200 -9.76 11.42 -5.64
N ARG A 201 -11.05 11.47 -6.05
CA ARG A 201 -11.50 12.29 -7.17
C ARG A 201 -11.21 13.77 -6.91
N ASN A 202 -11.46 14.26 -5.69
CA ASN A 202 -11.16 15.64 -5.30
C ASN A 202 -9.65 15.95 -5.31
N LEU A 203 -8.82 14.92 -5.12
CA LEU A 203 -7.35 15.01 -5.23
C LEU A 203 -6.85 14.85 -6.68
N GLY A 204 -7.72 14.49 -7.63
CA GLY A 204 -7.35 14.27 -9.02
C GLY A 204 -6.79 12.87 -9.32
N THR A 205 -7.05 11.91 -8.44
CA THR A 205 -6.58 10.53 -8.56
C THR A 205 -7.74 9.59 -8.87
N PRO A 206 -7.59 8.65 -9.83
CA PRO A 206 -8.56 7.60 -10.07
C PRO A 206 -8.74 6.70 -8.85
N VAL A 207 -10.00 6.34 -8.53
CA VAL A 207 -10.29 5.39 -7.46
C VAL A 207 -9.91 3.98 -7.89
N PHE A 208 -9.39 3.17 -6.96
CA PHE A 208 -9.14 1.75 -7.17
C PHE A 208 -10.44 0.95 -7.31
N PRO A 209 -10.40 -0.25 -7.94
CA PRO A 209 -11.55 -1.11 -8.01
C PRO A 209 -12.10 -1.45 -6.61
N ARG A 210 -13.42 -1.43 -6.44
CA ARG A 210 -14.05 -1.83 -5.17
C ARG A 210 -13.68 -3.25 -4.77
N THR A 211 -13.57 -4.13 -5.76
CA THR A 211 -13.13 -5.52 -5.59
C THR A 211 -11.77 -5.65 -4.91
N LEU A 212 -10.86 -4.67 -5.05
CA LEU A 212 -9.58 -4.68 -4.33
C LEU A 212 -9.76 -4.48 -2.83
N PHE A 213 -10.62 -3.54 -2.43
CA PHE A 213 -10.92 -3.29 -1.00
C PHE A 213 -11.63 -4.48 -0.37
N ASP A 214 -12.63 -5.02 -1.08
CA ASP A 214 -13.36 -6.20 -0.61
C ASP A 214 -12.43 -7.41 -0.45
N ALA A 215 -11.55 -7.67 -1.43
CA ALA A 215 -10.60 -8.78 -1.39
C ALA A 215 -9.55 -8.63 -0.26
N VAL A 216 -9.10 -7.40 0.02
CA VAL A 216 -8.20 -7.15 1.16
C VAL A 216 -8.91 -7.43 2.48
N LEU A 217 -10.13 -6.93 2.68
CA LEU A 217 -10.90 -7.18 3.89
C LEU A 217 -11.19 -8.68 4.10
N ASP A 218 -11.54 -9.39 3.02
CA ASP A 218 -11.79 -10.83 3.08
C ASP A 218 -10.51 -11.64 3.36
N GLY A 219 -9.39 -11.28 2.73
CA GLY A 219 -8.13 -12.00 2.87
C GLY A 219 -7.41 -11.74 4.19
N PHE A 220 -7.60 -10.58 4.80
CA PHE A 220 -6.98 -10.22 6.08
C PHE A 220 -7.86 -10.55 7.29
N GLY A 221 -9.18 -10.67 7.10
CA GLY A 221 -10.10 -10.97 8.20
C GLY A 221 -9.94 -9.99 9.36
N ASP A 222 -9.67 -10.50 10.56
CA ASP A 222 -9.50 -9.68 11.76
C ASP A 222 -8.29 -8.73 11.71
N ASP A 223 -7.35 -8.93 10.77
CA ASP A 223 -6.20 -8.05 10.58
C ASP A 223 -6.50 -6.85 9.66
N ALA A 224 -7.77 -6.62 9.32
CA ALA A 224 -8.22 -5.44 8.58
C ALA A 224 -9.60 -4.99 9.03
N ASP A 225 -9.80 -3.68 9.13
CA ASP A 225 -11.13 -3.11 9.39
C ASP A 225 -11.27 -1.71 8.76
N ILE A 226 -12.48 -1.19 8.85
CA ILE A 226 -12.84 0.16 8.40
C ILE A 226 -13.30 0.95 9.63
N LEU A 227 -12.73 2.15 9.80
CA LEU A 227 -13.27 3.16 10.71
C LEU A 227 -13.96 4.24 9.88
N THR A 228 -15.21 4.52 10.19
CA THR A 228 -16.04 5.54 9.52
C THR A 228 -16.50 6.60 10.51
N VAL A 229 -16.38 7.86 10.09
CA VAL A 229 -16.91 9.01 10.79
C VAL A 229 -18.13 9.53 10.02
N SER A 230 -19.26 9.66 10.70
CA SER A 230 -20.52 10.13 10.14
C SER A 230 -20.96 11.44 10.79
N HIS A 231 -21.73 12.23 10.06
CA HIS A 231 -22.42 13.42 10.54
C HIS A 231 -23.85 13.38 10.04
N GLU A 232 -24.80 13.47 10.96
CA GLU A 232 -26.25 13.35 10.67
C GLU A 232 -26.59 12.08 9.85
N GLY A 233 -25.99 10.94 10.28
CA GLY A 233 -26.17 9.65 9.64
C GLY A 233 -25.48 9.48 8.25
N ARG A 234 -24.70 10.46 7.79
CA ARG A 234 -23.99 10.41 6.51
C ARG A 234 -22.49 10.22 6.72
N PRO A 235 -21.85 9.22 6.12
CA PRO A 235 -20.41 9.04 6.15
C PRO A 235 -19.68 10.25 5.54
N VAL A 236 -18.75 10.85 6.30
CA VAL A 236 -18.00 12.04 5.86
C VAL A 236 -16.49 11.80 5.82
N ALA A 237 -15.95 10.92 6.65
CA ALA A 237 -14.56 10.46 6.56
C ALA A 237 -14.51 8.96 6.84
N SER A 238 -13.58 8.25 6.20
CA SER A 238 -13.43 6.81 6.41
C SER A 238 -12.02 6.35 6.07
N VAL A 239 -11.54 5.33 6.77
CA VAL A 239 -10.23 4.71 6.53
C VAL A 239 -10.32 3.20 6.68
N LEU A 240 -9.78 2.48 5.69
CA LEU A 240 -9.48 1.06 5.77
C LEU A 240 -8.06 0.91 6.32
N SER A 241 -7.91 0.14 7.37
CA SER A 241 -6.64 -0.07 8.07
C SER A 241 -6.24 -1.54 8.04
N LEU A 242 -4.93 -1.78 8.02
CA LEU A 242 -4.32 -3.09 8.21
C LEU A 242 -3.65 -3.15 9.59
N TYR A 243 -3.66 -4.32 10.20
CA TYR A 243 -3.00 -4.59 11.48
C TYR A 243 -1.91 -5.63 11.28
N HIS A 244 -0.70 -5.32 11.74
CA HIS A 244 0.43 -6.24 11.60
C HIS A 244 1.46 -6.02 12.71
N ARG A 245 1.74 -7.06 13.49
CA ARG A 245 2.79 -7.05 14.52
C ARG A 245 2.77 -5.84 15.44
N GLY A 246 1.61 -5.53 15.99
CA GLY A 246 1.43 -4.41 16.92
C GLY A 246 1.37 -3.03 16.24
N ALA A 247 1.39 -2.96 14.92
CA ALA A 247 1.19 -1.72 14.18
C ALA A 247 -0.21 -1.67 13.53
N VAL A 248 -0.85 -0.50 13.59
CA VAL A 248 -1.98 -0.14 12.74
C VAL A 248 -1.49 0.69 11.56
N MET A 249 -1.95 0.35 10.37
CA MET A 249 -1.60 1.03 9.12
C MET A 249 -2.87 1.57 8.46
N PRO A 250 -3.24 2.86 8.62
CA PRO A 250 -4.33 3.50 7.88
C PRO A 250 -3.97 3.57 6.40
N TYR A 251 -4.45 2.59 5.63
CA TYR A 251 -3.94 2.35 4.30
C TYR A 251 -4.68 3.14 3.21
N TRP A 252 -5.99 3.02 3.16
CA TRP A 252 -6.83 3.78 2.25
C TRP A 252 -7.82 4.61 3.05
N GLY A 253 -7.60 5.90 3.12
CA GLY A 253 -8.43 6.80 3.88
C GLY A 253 -8.63 8.15 3.24
N GLY A 254 -9.67 8.84 3.65
CA GLY A 254 -9.96 10.17 3.20
C GLY A 254 -11.26 10.72 3.72
N GLY A 255 -11.61 11.93 3.27
CA GLY A 255 -12.84 12.58 3.63
C GLY A 255 -13.51 13.24 2.44
N THR A 256 -14.83 13.33 2.51
CA THR A 256 -15.65 14.09 1.57
C THR A 256 -15.36 15.59 1.67
N ARG A 257 -15.93 16.38 0.78
CA ARG A 257 -15.81 17.84 0.87
C ARG A 257 -16.36 18.40 2.19
N ALA A 258 -17.42 17.78 2.74
CA ALA A 258 -18.03 18.16 4.01
C ALA A 258 -17.10 17.90 5.22
N ALA A 259 -16.23 16.89 5.14
CA ALA A 259 -15.32 16.53 6.22
C ALA A 259 -14.43 17.69 6.70
N ARG A 260 -14.06 18.61 5.79
CA ARG A 260 -13.14 19.72 6.09
C ARG A 260 -13.71 20.68 7.13
N GLY A 261 -14.96 21.11 6.98
CA GLY A 261 -15.63 22.01 7.94
C GLY A 261 -15.83 21.37 9.31
N LEU A 262 -16.05 20.06 9.32
CA LEU A 262 -16.31 19.26 10.51
C LEU A 262 -15.04 18.75 11.20
N ARG A 263 -13.86 18.93 10.61
CA ARG A 263 -12.61 18.32 11.07
C ARG A 263 -12.71 16.79 11.18
N ALA A 264 -13.50 16.16 10.31
CA ALA A 264 -13.80 14.74 10.40
C ALA A 264 -12.56 13.84 10.14
N ASN A 265 -11.60 14.29 9.33
CA ASN A 265 -10.33 13.57 9.16
C ASN A 265 -9.51 13.59 10.46
N ASP A 266 -9.51 14.69 11.20
CA ASP A 266 -8.81 14.78 12.48
C ASP A 266 -9.47 13.87 13.53
N ARG A 267 -10.82 13.79 13.54
CA ARG A 267 -11.55 12.82 14.35
C ARG A 267 -11.21 11.40 13.96
N MET A 268 -11.22 11.07 12.68
CA MET A 268 -10.95 9.74 12.15
C MET A 268 -9.59 9.20 12.58
N TYR A 269 -8.52 9.97 12.40
CA TYR A 269 -7.18 9.48 12.77
C TYR A 269 -6.97 9.42 14.28
N TYR A 270 -7.53 10.35 15.05
CA TYR A 270 -7.46 10.28 16.50
C TYR A 270 -8.21 9.04 17.03
N GLU A 271 -9.45 8.82 16.59
CA GLU A 271 -10.22 7.63 16.99
C GLU A 271 -9.57 6.32 16.53
N LEU A 272 -8.91 6.33 15.35
CA LEU A 272 -8.15 5.16 14.90
C LEU A 272 -6.96 4.86 15.83
N MET A 273 -6.26 5.87 16.33
CA MET A 273 -5.19 5.67 17.33
C MET A 273 -5.73 5.02 18.60
N LEU A 274 -6.89 5.49 19.10
CA LEU A 274 -7.53 4.93 20.27
C LEU A 274 -8.05 3.49 20.02
N HIS A 275 -8.67 3.27 18.85
CA HIS A 275 -9.13 1.94 18.44
C HIS A 275 -8.00 0.94 18.32
N ALA A 276 -6.91 1.31 17.64
CA ALA A 276 -5.74 0.46 17.47
C ALA A 276 -5.11 0.06 18.82
N ARG A 277 -5.01 1.00 19.76
CA ARG A 277 -4.53 0.71 21.12
C ARG A 277 -5.44 -0.28 21.84
N ARG A 278 -6.76 -0.13 21.76
CA ARG A 278 -7.71 -1.11 22.33
C ARG A 278 -7.55 -2.50 21.70
N ARG A 279 -7.07 -2.57 20.47
CA ARG A 279 -6.70 -3.82 19.78
C ARG A 279 -5.30 -4.35 20.15
N GLY A 280 -4.58 -3.69 21.06
CA GLY A 280 -3.24 -4.10 21.49
C GLY A 280 -2.10 -3.61 20.59
N CYS A 281 -2.35 -2.66 19.70
CA CYS A 281 -1.27 -2.03 18.93
C CYS A 281 -0.46 -1.07 19.79
N ASP A 282 0.84 -1.04 19.56
CA ASP A 282 1.80 -0.14 20.20
C ASP A 282 2.36 0.93 19.25
N ARG A 283 2.09 0.80 17.93
CA ARG A 283 2.60 1.69 16.87
C ARG A 283 1.50 2.08 15.90
N PHE A 284 1.65 3.31 15.38
CA PHE A 284 0.84 3.85 14.29
C PHE A 284 1.75 4.09 13.09
N ASP A 285 1.57 3.33 12.03
CA ASP A 285 2.27 3.50 10.76
C ASP A 285 1.39 4.27 9.78
N PHE A 286 1.62 5.56 9.69
CA PHE A 286 0.85 6.45 8.81
C PHE A 286 1.10 6.22 7.32
N GLY A 287 1.92 5.23 6.99
CA GLY A 287 2.29 4.89 5.62
C GLY A 287 3.15 5.97 4.95
N ARG A 288 3.30 5.85 3.64
CA ARG A 288 4.18 6.74 2.88
C ARG A 288 3.49 8.04 2.44
N SER A 289 4.32 9.06 2.17
CA SER A 289 3.94 10.24 1.39
C SER A 289 5.10 10.67 0.49
N LYS A 290 4.78 11.30 -0.65
CA LYS A 290 5.79 11.94 -1.48
C LYS A 290 6.37 13.13 -0.73
N THR A 291 7.67 13.27 -0.72
CA THR A 291 8.38 14.38 -0.06
C THR A 291 7.87 15.73 -0.54
N GLY A 292 7.55 16.64 0.37
CA GLY A 292 7.03 17.98 0.07
C GLY A 292 5.58 18.04 -0.43
N SER A 293 4.82 16.96 -0.33
CA SER A 293 3.39 16.95 -0.68
C SER A 293 2.49 17.34 0.48
N GLY A 294 1.23 17.73 0.19
CA GLY A 294 0.24 18.02 1.24
C GLY A 294 0.04 16.89 2.26
N PRO A 295 -0.08 15.61 1.85
CA PRO A 295 -0.09 14.47 2.77
C PRO A 295 1.19 14.33 3.62
N TYR A 296 2.36 14.70 3.10
CA TYR A 296 3.61 14.75 3.86
C TYR A 296 3.52 15.78 4.99
N ASP A 297 3.10 17.00 4.69
CA ASP A 297 2.95 18.06 5.68
C ASP A 297 1.86 17.75 6.71
N PHE A 298 0.76 17.12 6.27
CA PHE A 298 -0.29 16.67 7.16
C PHE A 298 0.24 15.71 8.24
N LYS A 299 1.02 14.70 7.86
CA LYS A 299 1.60 13.73 8.80
C LYS A 299 2.62 14.37 9.74
N ARG A 300 3.43 15.29 9.26
CA ARG A 300 4.32 16.10 10.10
C ARG A 300 3.57 16.95 11.12
N ASN A 301 2.45 17.52 10.74
CA ASN A 301 1.62 18.28 11.67
C ASN A 301 1.09 17.42 12.83
N TRP A 302 0.93 16.11 12.60
CA TRP A 302 0.57 15.12 13.64
C TRP A 302 1.75 14.71 14.53
N GLY A 303 2.96 15.22 14.27
CA GLY A 303 4.15 14.94 15.06
C GLY A 303 4.95 13.73 14.60
N PHE A 304 4.65 13.20 13.40
CA PHE A 304 5.40 12.09 12.83
C PHE A 304 6.65 12.59 12.11
N GLU A 305 7.80 11.99 12.45
CA GLU A 305 9.05 12.29 11.76
C GLU A 305 9.14 11.51 10.45
N PRO A 306 9.59 12.17 9.35
CA PRO A 306 9.71 11.52 8.05
C PRO A 306 10.94 10.61 8.02
N LEU A 307 10.73 9.34 7.67
CA LEU A 307 11.75 8.33 7.46
C LEU A 307 11.93 8.10 5.96
N PRO A 308 13.07 8.44 5.34
CA PRO A 308 13.28 8.26 3.90
C PRO A 308 13.06 6.81 3.47
N LEU A 309 12.27 6.60 2.41
CA LEU A 309 12.07 5.31 1.80
C LEU A 309 12.93 5.18 0.56
N THR A 310 13.46 3.98 0.36
CA THR A 310 14.31 3.69 -0.79
C THR A 310 13.62 2.68 -1.71
N TYR A 311 13.55 3.05 -2.98
CA TYR A 311 12.98 2.23 -4.05
C TYR A 311 13.99 2.00 -5.15
N ALA A 312 13.88 0.86 -5.83
CA ALA A 312 14.67 0.59 -7.01
C ALA A 312 13.78 0.31 -8.23
N SER A 313 14.22 0.75 -9.38
CA SER A 313 13.59 0.44 -10.66
C SER A 313 14.60 -0.07 -11.65
N TRP A 314 14.24 -1.17 -12.32
CA TRP A 314 15.00 -1.72 -13.45
C TRP A 314 14.28 -1.44 -14.75
N THR A 315 15.05 -1.21 -15.79
CA THR A 315 14.54 -1.06 -17.15
C THR A 315 15.33 -1.97 -18.08
N ALA A 316 14.62 -2.74 -18.89
CA ALA A 316 15.22 -3.64 -19.85
C ALA A 316 16.10 -2.87 -20.87
N PRO A 317 17.20 -3.46 -21.35
CA PRO A 317 18.07 -2.82 -22.33
C PRO A 317 17.27 -2.41 -23.60
N GLY A 318 17.45 -1.16 -24.03
CA GLY A 318 16.75 -0.61 -25.19
C GLY A 318 15.32 -0.12 -24.95
N GLU A 319 14.77 -0.33 -23.74
CA GLU A 319 13.42 0.11 -23.38
C GLU A 319 13.43 1.48 -22.67
N LEU A 320 12.28 2.16 -22.69
CA LEU A 320 12.09 3.43 -21.97
C LEU A 320 11.67 3.16 -20.53
N ALA A 321 12.24 3.92 -19.59
CA ALA A 321 11.81 3.88 -18.19
C ALA A 321 10.33 4.23 -18.08
N ARG A 322 9.59 3.44 -17.30
CA ARG A 322 8.19 3.70 -17.01
C ARG A 322 8.03 5.05 -16.29
N ASP A 323 7.20 5.93 -16.83
CA ASP A 323 6.81 7.19 -16.18
C ASP A 323 5.39 7.03 -15.62
N ALA A 324 5.32 6.65 -14.35
CA ALA A 324 4.07 6.55 -13.59
C ALA A 324 3.95 7.62 -12.50
N ASP A 325 4.78 8.68 -12.53
CA ASP A 325 4.67 9.78 -11.56
C ASP A 325 3.50 10.71 -11.92
N PRO A 326 2.36 10.63 -11.21
CA PRO A 326 1.18 11.46 -11.50
C PRO A 326 1.41 12.94 -11.21
N THR A 327 2.52 13.30 -10.55
CA THR A 327 2.80 14.71 -10.16
C THR A 327 3.72 15.42 -11.14
N SER A 328 4.08 14.79 -12.27
CA SER A 328 4.83 15.49 -13.31
C SER A 328 3.96 16.59 -13.94
N ALA A 329 4.60 17.69 -14.40
CA ALA A 329 3.89 18.79 -15.05
C ALA A 329 3.04 18.35 -16.24
N LYS A 330 3.42 17.24 -16.89
CA LYS A 330 2.68 16.58 -17.98
C LYS A 330 1.29 16.10 -17.55
N HIS A 331 1.09 15.74 -16.28
CA HIS A 331 -0.19 15.23 -15.78
C HIS A 331 -1.06 16.31 -15.09
N ALA A 332 -0.54 17.53 -14.87
CA ALA A 332 -1.27 18.59 -14.17
C ALA A 332 -2.63 18.92 -14.82
N MET A 333 -2.69 18.94 -16.15
CA MET A 333 -3.93 19.18 -16.88
C MET A 333 -4.90 18.00 -16.75
N GLN A 334 -4.41 16.77 -16.78
CA GLN A 334 -5.22 15.57 -16.60
C GLN A 334 -5.80 15.51 -15.18
N ILE A 335 -5.02 15.87 -14.16
CA ILE A 335 -5.47 15.98 -12.77
C ILE A 335 -6.59 17.03 -12.67
N ALA A 336 -6.41 18.22 -13.21
CA ALA A 336 -7.42 19.29 -13.18
C ALA A 336 -8.71 18.89 -13.88
N LEU A 337 -8.61 18.18 -15.00
CA LEU A 337 -9.77 17.62 -15.71
C LEU A 337 -10.48 16.56 -14.87
N TRP A 338 -9.71 15.62 -14.26
CA TRP A 338 -10.25 14.57 -13.41
C TRP A 338 -11.04 15.11 -12.23
N GLN A 339 -10.51 16.16 -11.57
CA GLN A 339 -11.19 16.84 -10.45
C GLN A 339 -12.54 17.44 -10.81
N ARG A 340 -12.80 17.72 -12.08
CA ARG A 340 -14.06 18.29 -12.57
C ARG A 340 -15.07 17.25 -13.03
N LEU A 341 -14.66 15.98 -13.16
CA LEU A 341 -15.58 14.91 -13.58
C LEU A 341 -16.71 14.73 -12.55
N PRO A 342 -17.95 14.47 -12.99
CA PRO A 342 -18.98 13.95 -12.11
C PRO A 342 -18.49 12.67 -11.40
N LEU A 343 -18.84 12.51 -10.14
CA LEU A 343 -18.37 11.37 -9.34
C LEU A 343 -18.75 10.02 -9.97
N SER A 344 -19.95 9.92 -10.54
CA SER A 344 -20.40 8.71 -11.24
C SER A 344 -19.52 8.34 -12.44
N VAL A 345 -19.04 9.32 -13.19
CA VAL A 345 -18.12 9.11 -14.32
C VAL A 345 -16.73 8.72 -13.80
N ALA A 346 -16.23 9.44 -12.81
CA ALA A 346 -14.94 9.14 -12.18
C ALA A 346 -14.91 7.72 -11.56
N ASN A 347 -15.99 7.27 -10.92
CA ASN A 347 -16.13 5.94 -10.34
C ASN A 347 -16.25 4.83 -11.38
N ARG A 348 -16.70 5.13 -12.59
CA ARG A 348 -16.77 4.16 -13.69
C ARG A 348 -15.43 4.00 -14.41
N LEU A 349 -14.72 5.09 -14.65
CA LEU A 349 -13.44 5.10 -15.36
C LEU A 349 -12.24 4.81 -14.44
N GLY A 350 -12.32 5.29 -13.19
CA GLY A 350 -11.25 5.19 -12.22
C GLY A 350 -10.70 3.78 -12.02
N PRO A 351 -11.53 2.78 -11.75
CA PRO A 351 -11.08 1.40 -11.54
C PRO A 351 -10.29 0.83 -12.73
N TRP A 352 -10.71 1.14 -13.94
CA TRP A 352 -10.04 0.69 -15.15
C TRP A 352 -8.64 1.30 -15.32
N ILE A 353 -8.50 2.60 -14.99
CA ILE A 353 -7.20 3.29 -15.05
C ILE A 353 -6.32 2.84 -13.88
N ALA A 354 -6.88 2.87 -12.66
CA ALA A 354 -6.13 2.68 -11.42
C ALA A 354 -5.54 1.27 -11.26
N ARG A 355 -6.19 0.21 -11.80
CA ARG A 355 -5.63 -1.15 -11.80
C ARG A 355 -4.27 -1.25 -12.50
N GLY A 356 -3.92 -0.30 -13.35
CA GLY A 356 -2.65 -0.24 -14.04
C GLY A 356 -1.56 0.56 -13.32
N LEU A 357 -1.84 1.12 -12.14
CA LEU A 357 -0.84 1.88 -11.39
C LEU A 357 0.17 0.95 -10.68
N GLY A 358 -0.24 -0.20 -10.18
CA GLY A 358 0.62 -1.24 -9.59
C GLY A 358 1.12 -0.97 -8.20
#